data_a3f2a8ae884d8c90563488370a8dac00
#
_entry.id   a3f2a8ae884d8c90563488370a8dac00
#
_cell.length_a   1.000
_cell.length_b   1.000
_cell.length_c   1.000
_cell.angle_alpha   90.00
_cell.angle_beta   90.00
_cell.angle_gamma   90.00
#
_symmetry.space_group_name_H-M   'P 1'
#
loop_
_entity.id
_entity.type
_entity.pdbx_description
1 polymer ?
#
loop_
_entity_poly.entity_id
_entity_poly.type
_entity_poly.pdbx_seq_one_letter_code
_entity_poly.pdbx_strand_id
1 'polypeptide(L)'
;MTGSTHKAGGMLVSIVGFAILREKGLLLPNVNEGLQWLVMYPFTMWGSIASDLDHHWDSCPQKDYPSRLVNMALHITKPVKKSLDKTLTDSQKKHNVIYKVADTLNASHRSWQTHSDLTLFLMLYLLWSVFSGKIVGFGAVDTTIATLVLTGICLGIIAHFILDSITPEGIWMIGLVILNKILKLFNPRINLPQKLHLVPHKRFFATGGKWEQLVQKVLKIVTWVTLIWFFYVLASPFLSEVIPYQITFY
;
A
#
# COMPACT_ATOMS: atom_id res chain seq x y z
N MET A 1 4.78 7.69 8.21
CA MET A 1 5.18 6.88 9.42
C MET A 1 6.45 6.09 9.12
N THR A 2 7.05 5.39 10.12
CA THR A 2 8.22 4.53 9.89
C THR A 2 7.80 3.20 9.24
N GLY A 3 8.72 2.56 8.49
CA GLY A 3 8.43 1.26 7.86
C GLY A 3 8.04 0.16 8.86
N SER A 4 8.48 0.26 10.13
CA SER A 4 8.06 -0.68 11.18
C SER A 4 6.59 -0.48 11.59
N THR A 5 6.08 0.74 11.55
CA THR A 5 4.66 1.04 11.79
C THR A 5 3.80 0.56 10.64
N HIS A 6 4.25 0.77 9.39
CA HIS A 6 3.57 0.25 8.20
C HIS A 6 3.49 -1.28 8.20
N LYS A 7 4.58 -1.96 8.57
CA LYS A 7 4.56 -3.43 8.73
C LYS A 7 3.55 -3.89 9.79
N ALA A 8 3.51 -3.22 10.95
CA ALA A 8 2.53 -3.56 11.99
C ALA A 8 1.08 -3.37 11.50
N GLY A 9 0.82 -2.30 10.74
CA GLY A 9 -0.47 -2.09 10.08
C GLY A 9 -0.77 -3.14 9.02
N GLY A 10 0.22 -3.51 8.21
CA GLY A 10 0.11 -4.58 7.23
C GLY A 10 -0.28 -5.93 7.84
N MET A 11 0.35 -6.29 8.98
CA MET A 11 -0.01 -7.51 9.73
C MET A 11 -1.49 -7.48 10.17
N LEU A 12 -1.93 -6.39 10.77
CA LEU A 12 -3.32 -6.26 11.22
C LEU A 12 -4.29 -6.35 10.04
N VAL A 13 -4.02 -5.60 8.96
CA VAL A 13 -4.89 -5.58 7.77
C VAL A 13 -4.88 -6.93 7.05
N SER A 14 -3.79 -7.71 7.07
CA SER A 14 -3.78 -9.05 6.50
C SER A 14 -4.79 -9.98 7.19
N ILE A 15 -4.91 -9.88 8.51
CA ILE A 15 -5.84 -10.72 9.29
C ILE A 15 -7.28 -10.24 9.11
N VAL A 16 -7.51 -8.94 9.34
CA VAL A 16 -8.85 -8.34 9.26
C VAL A 16 -9.38 -8.37 7.82
N GLY A 17 -8.55 -8.03 6.85
CA GLY A 17 -8.90 -8.08 5.43
C GLY A 17 -9.25 -9.49 4.97
N PHE A 18 -8.46 -10.49 5.39
CA PHE A 18 -8.78 -11.89 5.11
C PHE A 18 -10.10 -12.33 5.75
N ALA A 19 -10.35 -11.96 7.02
CA ALA A 19 -11.62 -12.27 7.69
C ALA A 19 -12.82 -11.65 6.95
N ILE A 20 -12.68 -10.42 6.47
CA ILE A 20 -13.72 -9.74 5.66
C ILE A 20 -13.93 -10.47 4.33
N LEU A 21 -12.86 -10.85 3.62
CA LEU A 21 -12.97 -11.59 2.37
C LEU A 21 -13.66 -12.94 2.57
N ARG A 22 -13.35 -13.64 3.65
CA ARG A 22 -13.99 -14.89 4.06
C ARG A 22 -15.49 -14.69 4.30
N GLU A 23 -15.86 -13.73 5.15
CA GLU A 23 -17.26 -13.44 5.49
C GLU A 23 -18.10 -13.06 4.27
N LYS A 24 -17.48 -12.36 3.31
CA LYS A 24 -18.15 -11.96 2.05
C LYS A 24 -18.13 -13.04 0.97
N GLY A 25 -17.59 -14.22 1.24
CA GLY A 25 -17.49 -15.31 0.26
C GLY A 25 -16.59 -14.97 -0.94
N LEU A 26 -15.61 -14.07 -0.74
CA LEU A 26 -14.69 -13.62 -1.79
C LEU A 26 -13.38 -14.43 -1.84
N LEU A 27 -13.25 -15.45 -0.99
CA LEU A 27 -12.14 -16.39 -1.05
C LEU A 27 -12.30 -17.36 -2.24
N LEU A 28 -11.18 -17.85 -2.75
CA LEU A 28 -11.18 -18.80 -3.86
C LEU A 28 -11.75 -20.16 -3.40
N PRO A 29 -12.82 -20.67 -4.05
CA PRO A 29 -13.60 -21.80 -3.50
C PRO A 29 -12.82 -23.11 -3.44
N ASN A 30 -11.83 -23.31 -4.30
CA ASN A 30 -11.09 -24.58 -4.43
C ASN A 30 -9.71 -24.55 -3.77
N VAL A 31 -9.43 -23.54 -2.94
CA VAL A 31 -8.15 -23.38 -2.26
C VAL A 31 -8.39 -23.34 -0.76
N ASN A 32 -7.63 -24.11 0.00
CA ASN A 32 -7.71 -24.09 1.46
C ASN A 32 -7.54 -22.66 2.01
N GLU A 33 -8.42 -22.23 2.91
CA GLU A 33 -8.45 -20.87 3.46
C GLU A 33 -7.12 -20.48 4.13
N GLY A 34 -6.54 -21.38 4.93
CA GLY A 34 -5.26 -21.14 5.58
C GLY A 34 -4.12 -20.95 4.57
N LEU A 35 -4.14 -21.72 3.47
CA LEU A 35 -3.16 -21.57 2.40
C LEU A 35 -3.34 -20.24 1.67
N GLN A 36 -4.58 -19.80 1.42
CA GLN A 36 -4.83 -18.48 0.82
C GLN A 36 -4.24 -17.37 1.69
N TRP A 37 -4.51 -17.40 3.01
CA TRP A 37 -3.94 -16.41 3.92
C TRP A 37 -2.41 -16.49 3.96
N LEU A 38 -1.83 -17.70 4.00
CA LEU A 38 -0.38 -17.88 4.02
C LEU A 38 0.30 -17.30 2.77
N VAL A 39 -0.34 -17.42 1.61
CA VAL A 39 0.16 -16.78 0.37
C VAL A 39 -0.03 -15.28 0.41
N MET A 40 -1.21 -14.78 0.80
CA MET A 40 -1.49 -13.34 0.81
C MET A 40 -0.66 -12.56 1.83
N TYR A 41 -0.36 -13.16 2.98
CA TYR A 41 0.32 -12.49 4.11
C TYR A 41 1.64 -11.82 3.75
N PRO A 42 2.64 -12.50 3.15
CA PRO A 42 3.92 -11.87 2.82
C PRO A 42 3.75 -10.71 1.82
N PHE A 43 2.79 -10.82 0.89
CA PHE A 43 2.51 -9.76 -0.07
C PHE A 43 1.75 -8.58 0.55
N THR A 44 0.92 -8.81 1.56
CA THR A 44 0.33 -7.73 2.35
C THR A 44 1.41 -6.98 3.15
N MET A 45 2.34 -7.71 3.73
CA MET A 45 3.49 -7.11 4.43
C MET A 45 4.36 -6.30 3.47
N TRP A 46 4.64 -6.83 2.29
CA TRP A 46 5.41 -6.13 1.27
C TRP A 46 4.64 -4.91 0.74
N GLY A 47 3.36 -5.04 0.39
CA GLY A 47 2.51 -3.94 -0.06
C GLY A 47 2.42 -2.79 0.95
N SER A 48 2.44 -3.10 2.26
CA SER A 48 2.40 -2.08 3.31
C SER A 48 3.64 -1.17 3.38
N ILE A 49 4.72 -1.56 2.73
CA ILE A 49 5.96 -0.78 2.64
C ILE A 49 6.30 -0.40 1.19
N ALA A 50 5.55 -0.90 0.21
CA ALA A 50 5.86 -0.72 -1.21
C ALA A 50 5.80 0.75 -1.64
N SER A 51 4.92 1.55 -1.04
CA SER A 51 4.84 2.99 -1.30
C SER A 51 6.11 3.73 -0.86
N ASP A 52 6.81 3.24 0.17
CA ASP A 52 8.08 3.82 0.63
C ASP A 52 9.29 3.42 -0.23
N LEU A 53 9.10 2.64 -1.30
CA LEU A 53 10.17 2.26 -2.22
C LEU A 53 10.64 3.41 -3.11
N ASP A 54 9.96 4.55 -3.07
CA ASP A 54 10.39 5.80 -3.70
C ASP A 54 11.53 6.51 -2.95
N HIS A 55 11.95 5.98 -1.81
CA HIS A 55 13.17 6.46 -1.15
C HIS A 55 14.37 6.43 -2.10
N HIS A 56 15.25 7.38 -1.91
CA HIS A 56 16.50 7.43 -2.64
C HIS A 56 17.22 6.07 -2.60
N TRP A 57 17.76 5.61 -3.72
CA TRP A 57 18.41 4.30 -3.84
C TRP A 57 19.37 3.97 -2.70
N ASP A 58 20.20 4.96 -2.31
CA ASP A 58 21.23 4.80 -1.28
C ASP A 58 20.65 4.71 0.13
N SER A 59 19.41 5.17 0.34
CA SER A 59 18.70 5.20 1.62
C SER A 59 17.53 4.22 1.67
N CYS A 60 17.30 3.42 0.61
CA CYS A 60 16.23 2.44 0.58
C CYS A 60 16.47 1.37 1.66
N PRO A 61 15.59 1.26 2.66
CA PRO A 61 15.77 0.34 3.77
C PRO A 61 15.55 -1.13 3.37
N GLN A 62 14.81 -1.36 2.28
CA GLN A 62 14.52 -2.69 1.76
C GLN A 62 15.67 -3.15 0.86
N LYS A 63 16.24 -4.31 1.18
CA LYS A 63 17.36 -4.89 0.44
C LYS A 63 16.99 -6.14 -0.35
N ASP A 64 15.73 -6.56 -0.28
CA ASP A 64 15.23 -7.68 -1.07
C ASP A 64 15.18 -7.35 -2.57
N TYR A 65 15.25 -8.39 -3.39
CA TYR A 65 15.33 -8.22 -4.84
C TYR A 65 14.10 -7.53 -5.45
N PRO A 66 12.85 -7.89 -5.12
CA PRO A 66 11.67 -7.21 -5.64
C PRO A 66 11.65 -5.71 -5.31
N SER A 67 11.96 -5.34 -4.06
CA SER A 67 12.00 -3.94 -3.63
C SER A 67 13.06 -3.14 -4.39
N ARG A 68 14.23 -3.73 -4.65
CA ARG A 68 15.28 -3.10 -5.45
C ARG A 68 14.85 -2.88 -6.89
N LEU A 69 14.16 -3.84 -7.51
CA LEU A 69 13.66 -3.68 -8.88
C LEU A 69 12.64 -2.53 -8.97
N VAL A 70 11.69 -2.46 -8.05
CA VAL A 70 10.70 -1.38 -8.00
C VAL A 70 11.39 -0.04 -7.78
N ASN A 71 12.31 0.06 -6.83
CA ASN A 71 13.06 1.29 -6.57
C ASN A 71 13.89 1.71 -7.80
N MET A 72 14.53 0.76 -8.49
CA MET A 72 15.24 1.03 -9.74
C MET A 72 14.30 1.55 -10.84
N ALA A 73 13.12 0.95 -10.99
CA ALA A 73 12.13 1.39 -11.97
C ALA A 73 11.61 2.80 -11.68
N LEU A 74 11.36 3.13 -10.41
CA LEU A 74 10.94 4.48 -9.99
C LEU A 74 12.01 5.54 -10.22
N HIS A 75 13.28 5.14 -10.29
CA HIS A 75 14.42 6.06 -10.47
C HIS A 75 15.14 5.87 -11.82
N ILE A 76 14.48 5.25 -12.81
CA ILE A 76 15.09 4.94 -14.12
C ILE A 76 15.62 6.19 -14.83
N THR A 77 15.02 7.34 -14.61
CA THR A 77 15.42 8.62 -15.20
C THR A 77 16.49 9.37 -14.39
N LYS A 78 16.87 8.85 -13.22
CA LYS A 78 17.85 9.49 -12.33
C LYS A 78 19.22 9.77 -13.00
N PRO A 79 19.82 8.83 -13.79
CA PRO A 79 21.08 9.10 -14.47
C PRO A 79 20.96 10.27 -15.48
N VAL A 80 19.86 10.30 -16.24
CA VAL A 80 19.57 11.36 -17.20
C VAL A 80 19.42 12.72 -16.50
N LYS A 81 18.58 12.76 -15.45
CA LYS A 81 18.41 13.96 -14.65
C LYS A 81 19.75 14.45 -14.08
N LYS A 82 20.53 13.56 -13.47
CA LYS A 82 21.84 13.90 -12.89
C LYS A 82 22.83 14.46 -13.93
N SER A 83 22.80 13.95 -15.16
CA SER A 83 23.60 14.48 -16.27
C SER A 83 23.14 15.90 -16.65
N LEU A 84 21.82 16.08 -16.81
CA LEU A 84 21.24 17.38 -17.18
C LEU A 84 21.40 18.43 -16.06
N ASP A 85 21.37 18.02 -14.80
CA ASP A 85 21.62 18.93 -13.65
C ASP A 85 23.04 19.53 -13.69
N LYS A 86 24.01 18.81 -14.25
CA LYS A 86 25.39 19.28 -14.38
C LYS A 86 25.61 20.17 -15.60
N THR A 87 24.80 20.03 -16.64
CA THR A 87 24.99 20.68 -17.94
C THR A 87 24.08 21.86 -18.18
N LEU A 88 22.90 21.90 -17.54
CA LEU A 88 21.90 22.93 -17.75
C LEU A 88 21.88 23.96 -16.62
N THR A 89 21.77 25.22 -17.00
CA THR A 89 21.45 26.31 -16.07
C THR A 89 19.99 26.23 -15.60
N ASP A 90 19.64 26.88 -14.50
CA ASP A 90 18.25 26.83 -13.96
C ASP A 90 17.21 27.41 -14.93
N SER A 91 17.60 28.39 -15.74
CA SER A 91 16.76 28.93 -16.80
C SER A 91 16.51 27.88 -17.90
N GLN A 92 17.55 27.17 -18.31
CA GLN A 92 17.46 26.12 -19.34
C GLN A 92 16.63 24.93 -18.84
N LYS A 93 16.76 24.53 -17.57
CA LYS A 93 15.94 23.46 -16.96
C LYS A 93 14.45 23.74 -17.07
N LYS A 94 14.02 25.00 -16.88
CA LYS A 94 12.61 25.41 -16.98
C LYS A 94 12.01 25.22 -18.38
N HIS A 95 12.82 25.24 -19.41
CA HIS A 95 12.38 25.14 -20.80
C HIS A 95 12.72 23.80 -21.45
N ASN A 96 13.60 23.01 -20.85
CA ASN A 96 14.02 21.72 -21.39
C ASN A 96 12.98 20.64 -21.11
N VAL A 97 12.36 20.11 -22.16
CA VAL A 97 11.31 19.07 -22.07
C VAL A 97 11.88 17.77 -21.49
N ILE A 98 13.08 17.36 -21.91
CA ILE A 98 13.71 16.11 -21.43
C ILE A 98 13.98 16.21 -19.94
N TYR A 99 14.47 17.36 -19.47
CA TYR A 99 14.67 17.60 -18.04
C TYR A 99 13.34 17.50 -17.26
N LYS A 100 12.27 18.15 -17.74
CA LYS A 100 10.96 18.08 -17.09
C LYS A 100 10.41 16.68 -17.03
N VAL A 101 10.53 15.92 -18.11
CA VAL A 101 10.11 14.51 -18.15
C VAL A 101 10.94 13.68 -17.17
N ALA A 102 12.27 13.82 -17.21
CA ALA A 102 13.15 13.10 -16.30
C ALA A 102 12.91 13.46 -14.83
N ASP A 103 12.63 14.75 -14.54
CA ASP A 103 12.30 15.21 -13.19
C ASP A 103 10.95 14.67 -12.71
N THR A 104 9.93 14.67 -13.59
CA THR A 104 8.59 14.16 -13.27
C THR A 104 8.58 12.65 -13.04
N LEU A 105 9.37 11.90 -13.81
CA LEU A 105 9.46 10.44 -13.71
C LEU A 105 10.44 9.97 -12.63
N ASN A 106 11.32 10.85 -12.15
CA ASN A 106 12.22 10.52 -11.05
C ASN A 106 11.48 10.71 -9.72
N ALA A 107 11.01 9.62 -9.16
CA ALA A 107 10.27 9.65 -7.92
C ALA A 107 11.08 10.31 -6.79
N SER A 108 10.44 11.17 -6.02
CA SER A 108 10.93 11.68 -4.75
C SER A 108 10.20 10.97 -3.62
N HIS A 109 10.79 10.92 -2.44
CA HIS A 109 10.10 10.35 -1.28
C HIS A 109 8.72 10.98 -1.10
N ARG A 110 7.71 10.15 -0.93
CA ARG A 110 6.28 10.51 -0.90
C ARG A 110 5.80 11.20 -2.19
N SER A 111 6.30 10.71 -3.30
CA SER A 111 5.82 11.16 -4.62
C SER A 111 4.37 10.75 -4.85
N TRP A 112 3.70 11.46 -5.75
CA TRP A 112 2.34 11.11 -6.14
C TRP A 112 2.25 9.73 -6.83
N GLN A 113 3.36 9.23 -7.41
CA GLN A 113 3.39 7.92 -8.06
C GLN A 113 3.18 6.76 -7.09
N THR A 114 3.64 6.91 -5.86
CA THR A 114 3.62 5.85 -4.84
C THR A 114 2.66 6.14 -3.70
N HIS A 115 2.41 7.42 -3.38
CA HIS A 115 1.58 7.86 -2.27
C HIS A 115 0.30 8.56 -2.73
N SER A 116 -0.38 7.98 -3.73
CA SER A 116 -1.65 8.51 -4.22
C SER A 116 -2.72 7.43 -4.37
N ASP A 117 -3.97 7.88 -4.40
CA ASP A 117 -5.12 7.06 -4.77
C ASP A 117 -4.96 6.37 -6.13
N LEU A 118 -4.21 6.97 -7.07
CA LEU A 118 -3.93 6.38 -8.37
C LEU A 118 -3.20 5.04 -8.26
N THR A 119 -2.25 4.91 -7.32
CA THR A 119 -1.53 3.66 -7.08
C THR A 119 -2.49 2.55 -6.64
N LEU A 120 -3.39 2.88 -5.72
CA LEU A 120 -4.41 1.94 -5.26
C LEU A 120 -5.36 1.54 -6.40
N PHE A 121 -5.86 2.51 -7.17
CA PHE A 121 -6.74 2.24 -8.32
C PHE A 121 -6.06 1.37 -9.37
N LEU A 122 -4.78 1.61 -9.67
CA LEU A 122 -4.01 0.79 -10.60
C LEU A 122 -3.92 -0.66 -10.11
N MET A 123 -3.62 -0.87 -8.84
CA MET A 123 -3.54 -2.22 -8.26
C MET A 123 -4.90 -2.93 -8.26
N LEU A 124 -5.97 -2.22 -7.91
CA LEU A 124 -7.33 -2.77 -7.97
C LEU A 124 -7.76 -3.10 -9.42
N TYR A 125 -7.36 -2.27 -10.38
CA TYR A 125 -7.61 -2.54 -11.81
C TYR A 125 -6.84 -3.79 -12.29
N LEU A 126 -5.59 -3.94 -11.88
CA LEU A 126 -4.80 -5.14 -12.19
C LEU A 126 -5.43 -6.38 -11.56
N LEU A 127 -5.84 -6.31 -10.30
CA LEU A 127 -6.54 -7.39 -9.62
C LEU A 127 -7.83 -7.78 -10.35
N TRP A 128 -8.67 -6.79 -10.70
CA TRP A 128 -9.88 -7.02 -11.47
C TRP A 128 -9.59 -7.61 -12.85
N SER A 129 -8.53 -7.16 -13.53
CA SER A 129 -8.14 -7.66 -14.84
C SER A 129 -7.69 -9.12 -14.81
N VAL A 130 -6.98 -9.53 -13.76
CA VAL A 130 -6.63 -10.96 -13.52
C VAL A 130 -7.89 -11.77 -13.22
N PHE A 131 -8.73 -11.29 -12.30
CA PHE A 131 -9.95 -11.97 -11.90
C PHE A 131 -10.95 -12.13 -13.05
N SER A 132 -11.04 -11.15 -13.94
CA SER A 132 -11.91 -11.19 -15.13
C SER A 132 -11.31 -11.93 -16.34
N GLY A 133 -10.14 -12.57 -16.19
CA GLY A 133 -9.47 -13.31 -17.27
C GLY A 133 -8.97 -12.43 -18.43
N LYS A 134 -8.91 -11.10 -18.24
CA LYS A 134 -8.46 -10.17 -19.29
C LYS A 134 -6.95 -10.17 -19.51
N ILE A 135 -6.19 -10.57 -18.49
CA ILE A 135 -4.76 -10.81 -18.64
C ILE A 135 -4.58 -12.26 -19.10
N VAL A 136 -4.46 -12.44 -20.41
CA VAL A 136 -4.24 -13.74 -21.05
C VAL A 136 -2.74 -14.06 -20.99
N GLY A 137 -2.39 -15.25 -20.53
CA GLY A 137 -0.99 -15.73 -20.51
C GLY A 137 -0.60 -16.51 -19.28
N PHE A 138 -1.43 -16.46 -18.23
CA PHE A 138 -1.26 -17.30 -17.04
C PHE A 138 -2.20 -18.51 -17.14
N GLY A 139 -1.68 -19.72 -16.91
CA GLY A 139 -2.51 -20.90 -16.74
C GLY A 139 -3.42 -20.78 -15.49
N ALA A 140 -4.41 -21.67 -15.33
CA ALA A 140 -5.38 -21.56 -14.23
C ALA A 140 -4.73 -21.49 -12.83
N VAL A 141 -3.64 -22.22 -12.61
CA VAL A 141 -2.87 -22.17 -11.35
C VAL A 141 -2.22 -20.81 -11.17
N ASP A 142 -1.64 -20.26 -12.24
CA ASP A 142 -0.96 -18.97 -12.19
C ASP A 142 -1.94 -17.83 -11.93
N THR A 143 -3.17 -17.92 -12.47
CA THR A 143 -4.25 -16.95 -12.20
C THR A 143 -4.65 -16.97 -10.72
N THR A 144 -4.75 -18.15 -10.10
CA THR A 144 -5.05 -18.28 -8.68
C THR A 144 -3.98 -17.61 -7.82
N ILE A 145 -2.72 -17.95 -8.07
CA ILE A 145 -1.58 -17.36 -7.34
C ILE A 145 -1.52 -15.84 -7.58
N ALA A 146 -1.65 -15.41 -8.83
CA ALA A 146 -1.65 -13.99 -9.17
C ALA A 146 -2.76 -13.22 -8.44
N THR A 147 -3.96 -13.79 -8.34
CA THR A 147 -5.08 -13.20 -7.59
C THR A 147 -4.73 -13.03 -6.12
N LEU A 148 -4.21 -14.07 -5.46
CA LEU A 148 -3.83 -14.02 -4.05
C LEU A 148 -2.71 -13.00 -3.79
N VAL A 149 -1.69 -12.99 -4.65
CA VAL A 149 -0.56 -12.03 -4.58
C VAL A 149 -1.06 -10.59 -4.71
N LEU A 150 -1.84 -10.29 -5.75
CA LEU A 150 -2.37 -8.95 -5.97
C LEU A 150 -3.33 -8.51 -4.87
N THR A 151 -4.18 -9.43 -4.37
CA THR A 151 -5.06 -9.15 -3.23
C THR A 151 -4.23 -8.79 -2.00
N GLY A 152 -3.17 -9.54 -1.70
CA GLY A 152 -2.25 -9.24 -0.61
C GLY A 152 -1.61 -7.85 -0.79
N ILE A 153 -1.08 -7.53 -1.97
CA ILE A 153 -0.48 -6.22 -2.26
C ILE A 153 -1.51 -5.10 -2.07
N CYS A 154 -2.73 -5.25 -2.58
CA CYS A 154 -3.80 -4.26 -2.41
C CYS A 154 -4.11 -3.99 -0.94
N LEU A 155 -4.27 -5.05 -0.13
CA LEU A 155 -4.49 -4.93 1.31
C LEU A 155 -3.32 -4.21 2.00
N GLY A 156 -2.09 -4.49 1.59
CA GLY A 156 -0.90 -3.81 2.11
C GLY A 156 -0.88 -2.32 1.77
N ILE A 157 -1.17 -1.94 0.53
CA ILE A 157 -1.26 -0.54 0.10
C ILE A 157 -2.38 0.19 0.86
N ILE A 158 -3.53 -0.45 1.07
CA ILE A 158 -4.62 0.12 1.88
C ILE A 158 -4.13 0.38 3.31
N ALA A 159 -3.43 -0.57 3.94
CA ALA A 159 -2.85 -0.40 5.26
C ALA A 159 -1.88 0.80 5.32
N HIS A 160 -1.00 0.91 4.31
CA HIS A 160 -0.08 2.02 4.18
C HIS A 160 -0.82 3.37 4.10
N PHE A 161 -1.82 3.46 3.26
CA PHE A 161 -2.59 4.69 3.04
C PHE A 161 -3.38 5.11 4.28
N ILE A 162 -3.99 4.16 4.99
CA ILE A 162 -4.68 4.46 6.26
C ILE A 162 -3.68 5.09 7.24
N LEU A 163 -2.49 4.51 7.38
CA LEU A 163 -1.47 5.02 8.31
C LEU A 163 -0.90 6.36 7.88
N ASP A 164 -0.66 6.57 6.60
CA ASP A 164 -0.15 7.85 6.11
C ASP A 164 -1.19 8.96 6.14
N SER A 165 -2.48 8.64 6.01
CA SER A 165 -3.56 9.63 6.10
C SER A 165 -3.67 10.29 7.50
N ILE A 166 -3.13 9.65 8.53
CA ILE A 166 -3.05 10.23 9.89
C ILE A 166 -1.75 11.01 10.13
N THR A 167 -0.81 11.01 9.19
CA THR A 167 0.42 11.81 9.27
C THR A 167 0.20 13.24 8.76
N PRO A 168 1.06 14.21 9.15
CA PRO A 168 0.98 15.57 8.64
C PRO A 168 1.12 15.70 7.12
N GLU A 169 1.80 14.76 6.48
CA GLU A 169 2.02 14.78 5.03
C GLU A 169 0.80 14.30 4.25
N GLY A 170 0.00 13.39 4.83
CA GLY A 170 -1.22 12.86 4.20
C GLY A 170 -0.97 12.09 2.91
N ILE A 171 -2.04 11.77 2.20
CA ILE A 171 -2.02 11.03 0.93
C ILE A 171 -2.49 11.94 -0.20
N TRP A 172 -1.82 11.87 -1.34
CA TRP A 172 -2.24 12.57 -2.55
C TRP A 172 -3.55 11.99 -3.12
N MET A 173 -4.51 12.87 -3.33
CA MET A 173 -5.78 12.55 -4.00
C MET A 173 -5.73 13.10 -5.42
N ILE A 174 -5.21 12.32 -6.36
CA ILE A 174 -5.00 12.75 -7.75
C ILE A 174 -6.31 13.17 -8.42
N GLY A 175 -7.40 12.46 -8.13
CA GLY A 175 -8.73 12.86 -8.58
C GLY A 175 -9.09 14.29 -8.14
N LEU A 176 -8.83 14.64 -6.88
CA LEU A 176 -9.06 16.00 -6.37
C LEU A 176 -8.09 17.03 -6.95
N VAL A 177 -6.84 16.64 -7.22
CA VAL A 177 -5.87 17.51 -7.91
C VAL A 177 -6.36 17.89 -9.32
N ILE A 178 -6.82 16.89 -10.09
CA ILE A 178 -7.36 17.10 -11.43
C ILE A 178 -8.63 17.95 -11.36
N LEU A 179 -9.58 17.59 -10.48
CA LEU A 179 -10.82 18.34 -10.29
C LEU A 179 -10.54 19.79 -9.92
N ASN A 180 -9.60 20.04 -9.01
CA ASN A 180 -9.21 21.39 -8.60
C ASN A 180 -8.65 22.20 -9.77
N LYS A 181 -7.85 21.58 -10.67
CA LYS A 181 -7.36 22.24 -11.88
C LYS A 181 -8.50 22.60 -12.83
N ILE A 182 -9.44 21.68 -13.05
CA ILE A 182 -10.61 21.92 -13.91
C ILE A 182 -11.48 23.04 -13.34
N LEU A 183 -11.80 22.98 -12.06
CA LEU A 183 -12.64 24.00 -11.41
C LEU A 183 -11.98 25.40 -11.40
N LYS A 184 -10.66 25.47 -11.31
CA LYS A 184 -9.92 26.74 -11.42
C LYS A 184 -10.00 27.40 -12.79
N LEU A 185 -10.30 26.63 -13.87
CA LEU A 185 -10.58 27.21 -15.18
C LEU A 185 -11.87 28.04 -15.19
N PHE A 186 -12.85 27.64 -14.38
CA PHE A 186 -14.14 28.34 -14.26
C PHE A 186 -14.13 29.38 -13.15
N ASN A 187 -13.45 29.10 -12.04
CA ASN A 187 -13.34 30.03 -10.92
C ASN A 187 -11.97 29.88 -10.23
N PRO A 188 -11.03 30.84 -10.45
CA PRO A 188 -9.68 30.80 -9.87
C PRO A 188 -9.62 30.76 -8.33
N ARG A 189 -10.71 31.17 -7.65
CA ARG A 189 -10.79 31.20 -6.18
C ARG A 189 -11.05 29.82 -5.57
N ILE A 190 -11.48 28.85 -6.36
CA ILE A 190 -11.71 27.48 -5.87
C ILE A 190 -10.36 26.85 -5.54
N ASN A 191 -10.25 26.33 -4.33
CA ASN A 191 -9.06 25.60 -3.89
C ASN A 191 -9.48 24.35 -3.09
N LEU A 192 -9.57 23.21 -3.75
CA LEU A 192 -9.87 21.93 -3.11
C LEU A 192 -8.64 21.37 -2.40
N PRO A 193 -8.82 20.66 -1.29
CA PRO A 193 -7.73 19.94 -0.64
C PRO A 193 -7.15 18.90 -1.60
N GLN A 194 -5.83 18.90 -1.77
CA GLN A 194 -5.15 17.97 -2.69
C GLN A 194 -4.67 16.71 -1.98
N LYS A 195 -4.71 16.71 -0.66
CA LYS A 195 -4.29 15.60 0.18
C LYS A 195 -5.36 15.23 1.18
N LEU A 196 -5.51 13.93 1.42
CA LEU A 196 -6.37 13.39 2.46
C LEU A 196 -5.62 13.35 3.79
N HIS A 197 -6.23 13.93 4.81
CA HIS A 197 -5.80 13.85 6.20
C HIS A 197 -6.98 13.40 7.07
N LEU A 198 -6.85 12.25 7.72
CA LEU A 198 -7.89 11.76 8.64
C LEU A 198 -7.85 12.46 10.00
N VAL A 199 -6.71 13.03 10.36
CA VAL A 199 -6.55 13.78 11.61
C VAL A 199 -6.22 15.24 11.27
N PRO A 200 -6.90 16.23 11.88
CA PRO A 200 -6.59 17.63 11.64
C PRO A 200 -5.13 17.97 11.95
N HIS A 201 -4.56 18.82 11.14
CA HIS A 201 -3.18 19.31 11.04
C HIS A 201 -2.44 19.61 12.35
N LYS A 202 -2.37 18.69 13.30
CA LYS A 202 -1.54 18.87 14.48
C LYS A 202 -0.36 17.90 14.40
N ARG A 203 0.84 18.44 14.68
CA ARG A 203 2.14 17.77 14.68
C ARG A 203 2.27 16.55 15.62
N PHE A 204 1.13 15.95 16.01
CA PHE A 204 1.12 14.83 16.96
C PHE A 204 1.77 13.57 16.39
N PHE A 205 1.62 13.31 15.10
CA PHE A 205 2.11 12.11 14.43
C PHE A 205 3.36 12.36 13.57
N ALA A 206 4.29 13.18 14.08
CA ALA A 206 5.58 13.34 13.41
C ALA A 206 6.29 11.98 13.31
N THR A 207 6.86 11.68 12.15
CA THR A 207 7.58 10.44 11.87
C THR A 207 8.70 10.22 12.89
N GLY A 208 8.71 9.06 13.54
CA GLY A 208 9.63 8.72 14.63
C GLY A 208 9.25 9.31 16.01
N GLY A 209 8.17 10.10 16.09
CA GLY A 209 7.73 10.72 17.34
C GLY A 209 7.09 9.76 18.35
N LYS A 210 6.90 10.25 19.59
CA LYS A 210 6.32 9.45 20.70
C LYS A 210 4.95 8.88 20.36
N TRP A 211 4.12 9.63 19.67
CA TRP A 211 2.79 9.19 19.26
C TRP A 211 2.84 8.08 18.21
N GLU A 212 3.74 8.15 17.25
CA GLU A 212 3.94 7.04 16.32
C GLU A 212 4.39 5.77 17.03
N GLN A 213 5.31 5.89 18.00
CA GLN A 213 5.75 4.75 18.81
C GLN A 213 4.60 4.13 19.62
N LEU A 214 3.69 4.97 20.15
CA LEU A 214 2.47 4.51 20.82
C LEU A 214 1.56 3.77 19.85
N VAL A 215 1.28 4.36 18.69
CA VAL A 215 0.48 3.71 17.63
C VAL A 215 1.08 2.38 17.22
N GLN A 216 2.39 2.31 17.03
CA GLN A 216 3.08 1.06 16.71
C GLN A 216 2.91 -0.01 17.79
N LYS A 217 3.01 0.37 19.08
CA LYS A 217 2.79 -0.55 20.21
C LYS A 217 1.35 -1.06 20.24
N VAL A 218 0.38 -0.14 20.09
CA VAL A 218 -1.05 -0.49 20.04
C VAL A 218 -1.34 -1.42 18.87
N LEU A 219 -0.87 -1.09 17.66
CA LEU A 219 -1.03 -1.94 16.49
C LEU A 219 -0.46 -3.34 16.72
N LYS A 220 0.73 -3.46 17.31
CA LYS A 220 1.31 -4.77 17.64
C LYS A 220 0.45 -5.56 18.62
N ILE A 221 -0.03 -4.93 19.69
CA ILE A 221 -0.89 -5.60 20.68
C ILE A 221 -2.18 -6.07 20.01
N VAL A 222 -2.86 -5.18 19.29
CA VAL A 222 -4.11 -5.51 18.58
C VAL A 222 -3.86 -6.62 17.57
N THR A 223 -2.75 -6.58 16.85
CA THR A 223 -2.38 -7.64 15.89
C THR A 223 -2.23 -9.00 16.59
N TRP A 224 -1.53 -9.06 17.73
CA TRP A 224 -1.37 -10.31 18.48
C TRP A 224 -2.70 -10.87 18.96
N VAL A 225 -3.56 -10.02 19.54
CA VAL A 225 -4.90 -10.41 19.98
C VAL A 225 -5.73 -10.93 18.80
N THR A 226 -5.72 -10.20 17.69
CA THR A 226 -6.47 -10.59 16.48
C THR A 226 -5.90 -11.87 15.87
N LEU A 227 -4.59 -12.07 15.92
CA LEU A 227 -3.93 -13.29 15.43
C LEU A 227 -4.34 -14.52 16.24
N ILE A 228 -4.37 -14.40 17.56
CA ILE A 228 -4.83 -15.49 18.45
C ILE A 228 -6.29 -15.84 18.14
N TRP A 229 -7.14 -14.81 18.02
CA TRP A 229 -8.54 -15.00 17.65
C TRP A 229 -8.68 -15.67 16.26
N PHE A 230 -7.90 -15.22 15.28
CA PHE A 230 -7.91 -15.75 13.93
C PHE A 230 -7.52 -17.24 13.90
N PHE A 231 -6.46 -17.62 14.59
CA PHE A 231 -6.08 -19.06 14.70
C PHE A 231 -7.13 -19.87 15.43
N TYR A 232 -7.76 -19.32 16.47
CA TYR A 232 -8.89 -19.96 17.12
C TYR A 232 -10.04 -20.23 16.14
N VAL A 233 -10.42 -19.24 15.34
CA VAL A 233 -11.48 -19.37 14.35
C VAL A 233 -11.13 -20.37 13.24
N LEU A 234 -9.87 -20.40 12.80
CA LEU A 234 -9.41 -21.39 11.81
C LEU A 234 -9.35 -22.82 12.38
N ALA A 235 -9.00 -22.96 13.65
CA ALA A 235 -8.90 -24.25 14.32
C ALA A 235 -10.26 -24.77 14.85
N SER A 236 -11.25 -23.89 15.04
CA SER A 236 -12.53 -24.25 15.66
C SER A 236 -13.28 -25.40 14.97
N PRO A 237 -13.30 -25.57 13.62
CA PRO A 237 -13.90 -26.73 12.98
C PRO A 237 -13.23 -28.04 13.39
N PHE A 238 -11.90 -28.05 13.51
CA PHE A 238 -11.14 -29.26 13.93
C PHE A 238 -11.31 -29.53 15.42
N LEU A 239 -11.35 -28.46 16.23
CA LEU A 239 -11.55 -28.59 17.69
C LEU A 239 -12.94 -29.11 18.03
N SER A 240 -13.98 -28.75 17.27
CA SER A 240 -15.35 -29.25 17.47
C SER A 240 -15.49 -30.74 17.15
N GLU A 241 -14.67 -31.28 16.26
CA GLU A 241 -14.62 -32.70 15.96
C GLU A 241 -13.87 -33.53 17.04
N VAL A 242 -12.86 -32.93 17.67
CA VAL A 242 -11.99 -33.56 18.66
C VAL A 242 -12.54 -33.43 20.09
N ILE A 243 -13.21 -32.29 20.38
CA ILE A 243 -13.76 -32.00 21.70
C ILE A 243 -15.30 -31.93 21.60
N PRO A 244 -16.01 -33.01 21.86
CA PRO A 244 -17.48 -33.08 21.73
C PRO A 244 -18.24 -32.28 22.82
N TYR A 245 -17.57 -31.49 23.65
CA TYR A 245 -18.23 -30.68 24.67
C TYR A 245 -18.50 -29.26 24.14
N GLN A 246 -19.74 -29.02 23.85
CA GLN A 246 -20.26 -27.67 23.66
C GLN A 246 -20.13 -26.89 25.00
N ILE A 247 -19.15 -26.02 25.10
CA ILE A 247 -19.17 -24.96 26.12
C ILE A 247 -20.15 -23.92 25.60
N THR A 248 -21.40 -24.03 26.00
CA THR A 248 -22.41 -22.99 25.79
C THR A 248 -22.06 -21.84 26.72
N PHE A 249 -21.48 -20.79 26.18
CA PHE A 249 -21.43 -19.50 26.87
C PHE A 249 -22.82 -18.88 26.79
N TYR A 250 -23.47 -18.74 27.93
CA TYR A 250 -24.68 -17.95 28.13
C TYR A 250 -24.33 -16.46 28.22
#